data_15af0d77d903b5e730bc7aabc4d743f7
#
_entry.id   15af0d77d903b5e730bc7aabc4d743f7
#
_cell.length_a   1.000
_cell.length_b   1.000
_cell.length_c   1.000
_cell.angle_alpha   90.00
_cell.angle_beta   90.00
_cell.angle_gamma   90.00
#
_symmetry.space_group_name_H-M   'P 1'
#
loop_
_entity.id
_entity.type
_entity.pdbx_description
1 polymer ?
#
loop_
_entity_poly.entity_id
_entity_poly.type
_entity_poly.pdbx_seq_one_letter_code
_entity_poly.pdbx_strand_id
1 'polypeptide(L)'
;TGTPVENRLTELWSIFDFINKGYLGSLKEFQKSYAIPIERFKENSRAGKLRMSISPFVLRRLKTDKHVISDLPEKMVLNEYCYLSKVQAVLYEKTLNEMMSKISGFTGINRRGNIFKLITALKQICNHPYQFLKSGEMNKEMSGKMEKCIDLVQSIIDRGEKTLIFTQYKEMGDILCKIISQECNTEPLFFHGSLTVPQREEL
;
A
#
# COMPACT_ATOMS: atom_id res chain seq x y z
N THR A 1 7.60 11.98 14.58
CA THR A 1 7.13 11.04 13.55
C THR A 1 5.67 10.70 13.74
N GLY A 2 4.98 10.44 12.65
CA GLY A 2 3.57 9.99 12.66
C GLY A 2 3.42 8.46 12.83
N THR A 3 4.48 7.69 12.62
CA THR A 3 4.46 6.23 12.72
C THR A 3 5.72 5.73 13.43
N PRO A 4 5.71 5.70 14.78
CA PRO A 4 6.89 5.31 15.55
C PRO A 4 7.22 3.81 15.49
N VAL A 5 6.28 2.99 15.04
CA VAL A 5 6.46 1.54 14.81
C VAL A 5 5.79 1.18 13.50
N GLU A 6 6.56 0.75 12.51
CA GLU A 6 6.04 0.24 11.24
C GLU A 6 6.14 -1.29 11.18
N ASN A 7 7.35 -1.81 11.36
CA ASN A 7 7.62 -3.23 11.21
C ASN A 7 8.12 -3.90 12.50
N ARG A 8 8.89 -3.16 13.31
CA ARG A 8 9.56 -3.70 14.51
C ARG A 8 9.55 -2.71 15.66
N LEU A 9 9.41 -3.21 16.88
CA LEU A 9 9.51 -2.39 18.10
C LEU A 9 10.88 -1.75 18.30
N THR A 10 11.93 -2.27 17.68
CA THR A 10 13.27 -1.65 17.71
C THR A 10 13.30 -0.29 17.03
N GLU A 11 12.36 0.01 16.13
CA GLU A 11 12.22 1.36 15.55
C GLU A 11 11.79 2.37 16.61
N LEU A 12 10.84 2.00 17.47
CA LEU A 12 10.44 2.80 18.62
C LEU A 12 11.62 3.03 19.57
N TRP A 13 12.38 1.98 19.86
CA TRP A 13 13.57 2.10 20.70
C TRP A 13 14.56 3.12 20.13
N SER A 14 14.84 3.08 18.83
CA SER A 14 15.76 4.01 18.17
C SER A 14 15.32 5.46 18.29
N ILE A 15 14.00 5.73 18.14
CA ILE A 15 13.45 7.07 18.34
C ILE A 15 13.64 7.52 19.77
N PHE A 16 13.30 6.67 20.74
CA PHE A 16 13.46 7.00 22.17
C PHE A 16 14.91 7.18 22.59
N ASP A 17 15.83 6.37 22.08
CA ASP A 17 17.25 6.52 22.39
C ASP A 17 17.84 7.81 21.82
N PHE A 18 17.29 8.31 20.70
CA PHE A 18 17.65 9.60 20.14
C PHE A 18 17.14 10.79 20.98
N ILE A 19 15.86 10.77 21.39
CA ILE A 19 15.25 11.91 22.11
C ILE A 19 15.43 11.84 23.62
N ASN A 20 15.50 10.64 24.21
CA ASN A 20 15.65 10.39 25.65
C ASN A 20 16.63 9.23 25.86
N LYS A 21 17.91 9.48 25.60
CA LYS A 21 18.97 8.48 25.64
C LYS A 21 18.95 7.64 26.92
N GLY A 22 18.91 6.33 26.75
CA GLY A 22 18.94 5.37 27.85
C GLY A 22 17.59 5.13 28.54
N TYR A 23 16.52 5.88 28.22
CA TYR A 23 15.21 5.74 28.88
C TYR A 23 14.62 4.32 28.78
N LEU A 24 14.76 3.68 27.63
CA LEU A 24 14.30 2.30 27.42
C LEU A 24 15.40 1.25 27.62
N GLY A 25 16.51 1.62 28.25
CA GLY A 25 17.68 0.76 28.44
C GLY A 25 18.48 0.54 27.15
N SER A 26 19.43 -0.39 27.19
CA SER A 26 20.19 -0.77 25.99
C SER A 26 19.31 -1.51 24.98
N LEU A 27 19.71 -1.49 23.68
CA LEU A 27 19.00 -2.22 22.64
C LEU A 27 18.83 -3.72 22.97
N LYS A 28 19.86 -4.34 23.53
CA LYS A 28 19.84 -5.77 23.92
C LYS A 28 18.79 -6.04 25.02
N GLU A 29 18.75 -5.18 26.02
CA GLU A 29 17.77 -5.26 27.12
C GLU A 29 16.35 -5.03 26.61
N PHE A 30 16.14 -4.02 25.79
CA PHE A 30 14.84 -3.73 25.18
C PHE A 30 14.35 -4.90 24.32
N GLN A 31 15.23 -5.47 23.49
CA GLN A 31 14.87 -6.64 22.68
C GLN A 31 14.44 -7.83 23.55
N LYS A 32 15.21 -8.12 24.63
CA LYS A 32 14.91 -9.23 25.54
C LYS A 32 13.63 -9.00 26.35
N SER A 33 13.44 -7.76 26.84
CA SER A 33 12.34 -7.44 27.76
C SER A 33 11.02 -7.10 27.06
N TYR A 34 11.05 -6.56 25.85
CA TYR A 34 9.87 -6.07 25.14
C TYR A 34 9.76 -6.60 23.71
N ALA A 35 10.75 -6.39 22.83
CA ALA A 35 10.55 -6.68 21.42
C ALA A 35 10.28 -8.17 21.16
N ILE A 36 11.12 -9.08 21.62
CA ILE A 36 10.95 -10.52 21.41
C ILE A 36 9.67 -11.05 22.09
N PRO A 37 9.37 -10.75 23.37
CA PRO A 37 8.15 -11.19 24.01
C PRO A 37 6.88 -10.70 23.30
N ILE A 38 6.85 -9.45 22.86
CA ILE A 38 5.67 -8.86 22.21
C ILE A 38 5.51 -9.36 20.77
N GLU A 39 6.59 -9.32 19.97
CA GLU A 39 6.51 -9.65 18.54
C GLU A 39 6.35 -11.15 18.29
N ARG A 40 7.11 -11.99 18.98
CA ARG A 40 7.10 -13.45 18.77
C ARG A 40 6.07 -14.17 19.62
N PHE A 41 5.95 -13.81 20.90
CA PHE A 41 5.13 -14.53 21.86
C PHE A 41 3.80 -13.84 22.16
N LYS A 42 3.55 -12.64 21.59
CA LYS A 42 2.30 -11.87 21.76
C LYS A 42 1.94 -11.58 23.22
N GLU A 43 2.95 -11.35 24.07
CA GLU A 43 2.76 -11.08 25.51
C GLU A 43 2.10 -9.72 25.75
N ASN A 44 0.79 -9.72 25.99
CA ASN A 44 0.01 -8.50 26.23
C ASN A 44 0.44 -7.74 27.50
N SER A 45 0.90 -8.45 28.54
CA SER A 45 1.39 -7.83 29.77
C SER A 45 2.63 -6.96 29.51
N ARG A 46 3.57 -7.44 28.68
CA ARG A 46 4.75 -6.68 28.27
C ARG A 46 4.38 -5.49 27.39
N ALA A 47 3.44 -5.69 26.47
CA ALA A 47 2.93 -4.59 25.64
C ALA A 47 2.26 -3.50 26.48
N GLY A 48 1.50 -3.88 27.51
CA GLY A 48 0.88 -2.93 28.46
C GLY A 48 1.92 -2.14 29.24
N LYS A 49 2.96 -2.80 29.78
CA LYS A 49 4.05 -2.12 30.49
C LYS A 49 4.80 -1.14 29.60
N LEU A 50 5.17 -1.55 28.38
CA LEU A 50 5.83 -0.66 27.42
C LEU A 50 4.96 0.55 27.09
N ARG A 51 3.65 0.31 26.82
CA ARG A 51 2.70 1.41 26.56
C ARG A 51 2.63 2.41 27.71
N MET A 52 2.56 1.94 28.95
CA MET A 52 2.55 2.84 30.13
C MET A 52 3.85 3.64 30.22
N SER A 53 5.00 3.01 29.98
CA SER A 53 6.30 3.72 30.03
C SER A 53 6.41 4.81 28.97
N ILE A 54 5.91 4.58 27.76
CA ILE A 54 6.03 5.56 26.65
C ILE A 54 4.90 6.58 26.59
N SER A 55 3.77 6.32 27.26
CA SER A 55 2.57 7.19 27.16
C SER A 55 2.81 8.66 27.49
N PRO A 56 3.69 9.06 28.44
CA PRO A 56 3.96 10.47 28.70
C PRO A 56 4.64 11.22 27.54
N PHE A 57 5.27 10.49 26.62
CA PHE A 57 6.04 11.04 25.49
C PHE A 57 5.34 10.92 24.14
N VAL A 58 4.16 10.26 24.11
CA VAL A 58 3.43 9.96 22.87
C VAL A 58 2.07 10.63 22.91
N LEU A 59 1.87 11.61 22.04
CA LEU A 59 0.58 12.21 21.81
C LEU A 59 -0.10 11.57 20.59
N ARG A 60 -1.10 10.72 20.82
CA ARG A 60 -1.89 10.10 19.75
C ARG A 60 -3.25 10.79 19.62
N ARG A 61 -3.41 11.55 18.57
CA ARG A 61 -4.67 12.16 18.18
C ARG A 61 -5.36 11.31 17.11
N LEU A 62 -6.62 10.98 17.34
CA LEU A 62 -7.41 10.21 16.37
C LEU A 62 -8.27 11.20 15.54
N LYS A 63 -8.37 10.96 14.24
CA LYS A 63 -9.26 11.74 13.35
C LYS A 63 -10.74 11.58 13.69
N THR A 64 -11.09 10.52 14.42
CA THR A 64 -12.45 10.25 14.91
C THR A 64 -12.79 11.01 16.20
N ASP A 65 -11.81 11.66 16.84
CA ASP A 65 -12.03 12.44 18.05
C ASP A 65 -12.50 13.86 17.67
N LYS A 66 -13.79 14.11 17.85
CA LYS A 66 -14.44 15.39 17.54
C LYS A 66 -13.92 16.56 18.38
N HIS A 67 -13.27 16.29 19.53
CA HIS A 67 -12.60 17.34 20.32
C HIS A 67 -11.29 17.81 19.67
N VAL A 68 -10.70 16.97 18.82
CA VAL A 68 -9.45 17.30 18.10
C VAL A 68 -9.75 17.94 16.75
N ILE A 69 -10.72 17.39 16.01
CA ILE A 69 -11.14 17.89 14.69
C ILE A 69 -12.66 17.73 14.60
N SER A 70 -13.37 18.85 14.55
CA SER A 70 -14.83 18.89 14.53
C SER A 70 -15.43 18.86 13.12
N ASP A 71 -14.67 19.23 12.11
CA ASP A 71 -15.12 19.49 10.73
C ASP A 71 -14.87 18.33 9.75
N LEU A 72 -14.26 17.24 10.21
CA LEU A 72 -14.09 16.06 9.35
C LEU A 72 -15.41 15.27 9.26
N PRO A 73 -15.85 14.94 8.02
CA PRO A 73 -16.98 14.04 7.80
C PRO A 73 -16.67 12.63 8.29
N GLU A 74 -17.70 11.82 8.48
CA GLU A 74 -17.53 10.42 8.81
C GLU A 74 -16.86 9.68 7.63
N LYS A 75 -15.91 8.81 7.99
CA LYS A 75 -15.22 7.96 6.99
C LYS A 75 -16.16 6.86 6.54
N MET A 76 -16.55 6.88 5.26
CA MET A 76 -17.20 5.75 4.60
C MET A 76 -16.17 4.94 3.80
N VAL A 77 -16.30 3.62 3.85
CA VAL A 77 -15.47 2.69 3.07
C VAL A 77 -16.40 1.81 2.24
N LEU A 78 -16.31 1.96 0.92
CA LEU A 78 -17.05 1.15 -0.04
C LEU A 78 -16.09 0.21 -0.75
N ASN A 79 -16.46 -1.07 -0.85
CA ASN A 79 -15.72 -2.06 -1.61
C ASN A 79 -16.40 -2.26 -2.95
N GLU A 80 -15.68 -1.93 -4.02
CA GLU A 80 -16.14 -2.19 -5.38
C GLU A 80 -15.49 -3.46 -5.92
N TYR A 81 -16.30 -4.34 -6.49
CA TYR A 81 -15.86 -5.60 -7.07
C TYR A 81 -15.97 -5.53 -8.59
N CYS A 82 -14.94 -6.02 -9.27
CA CYS A 82 -14.89 -6.11 -10.72
C CYS A 82 -14.42 -7.50 -11.15
N TYR A 83 -14.91 -7.97 -12.28
CA TYR A 83 -14.45 -9.22 -12.88
C TYR A 83 -13.22 -8.98 -13.74
N LEU A 84 -12.44 -10.03 -13.93
CA LEU A 84 -11.35 -9.99 -14.90
C LEU A 84 -11.92 -9.96 -16.32
N SER A 85 -11.31 -9.18 -17.21
CA SER A 85 -11.58 -9.28 -18.64
C SER A 85 -11.20 -10.67 -19.16
N LYS A 86 -11.70 -11.07 -20.32
CA LYS A 86 -11.33 -12.36 -20.94
C LYS A 86 -9.81 -12.46 -21.14
N VAL A 87 -9.18 -11.37 -21.55
CA VAL A 87 -7.73 -11.30 -21.74
C VAL A 87 -6.99 -11.48 -20.41
N GLN A 88 -7.45 -10.80 -19.36
CA GLN A 88 -6.87 -10.97 -18.02
C GLN A 88 -7.04 -12.40 -17.50
N ALA A 89 -8.19 -13.01 -17.66
CA ALA A 89 -8.46 -14.36 -17.17
C ALA A 89 -7.53 -15.39 -17.81
N VAL A 90 -7.38 -15.36 -19.14
CA VAL A 90 -6.48 -16.25 -19.89
C VAL A 90 -5.02 -16.03 -19.47
N LEU A 91 -4.59 -14.77 -19.38
CA LEU A 91 -3.22 -14.43 -19.01
C LEU A 91 -2.92 -14.83 -17.54
N TYR A 92 -3.88 -14.62 -16.65
CA TYR A 92 -3.78 -15.00 -15.23
C TYR A 92 -3.59 -16.53 -15.10
N GLU A 93 -4.45 -17.31 -15.72
CA GLU A 93 -4.41 -18.78 -15.65
C GLU A 93 -3.12 -19.34 -16.25
N LYS A 94 -2.72 -18.84 -17.42
CA LYS A 94 -1.45 -19.22 -18.04
C LYS A 94 -0.27 -18.94 -17.12
N THR A 95 -0.17 -17.72 -16.60
CA THR A 95 0.95 -17.31 -15.72
C THR A 95 0.95 -18.11 -14.42
N LEU A 96 -0.23 -18.35 -13.83
CA LEU A 96 -0.35 -19.17 -12.63
C LEU A 96 0.19 -20.59 -12.86
N ASN A 97 -0.27 -21.27 -13.91
CA ASN A 97 0.12 -22.64 -14.22
C ASN A 97 1.62 -22.76 -14.53
N GLU A 98 2.17 -21.86 -15.36
CA GLU A 98 3.60 -21.84 -15.70
C GLU A 98 4.50 -21.58 -14.49
N MET A 99 4.12 -20.67 -13.60
CA MET A 99 4.93 -20.36 -12.44
C MET A 99 4.76 -21.38 -11.32
N MET A 100 3.58 -21.94 -11.12
CA MET A 100 3.35 -22.99 -10.12
C MET A 100 4.12 -24.27 -10.45
N SER A 101 4.18 -24.67 -11.72
CA SER A 101 5.00 -25.83 -12.14
C SER A 101 6.48 -25.65 -11.81
N LYS A 102 7.00 -24.43 -11.97
CA LYS A 102 8.39 -24.10 -11.58
C LYS A 102 8.60 -24.08 -10.06
N ILE A 103 7.64 -23.52 -9.31
CA ILE A 103 7.71 -23.38 -7.86
C ILE A 103 7.72 -24.75 -7.15
N SER A 104 7.05 -25.75 -7.71
CA SER A 104 7.01 -27.10 -7.14
C SER A 104 8.38 -27.76 -7.04
N GLY A 105 9.34 -27.39 -7.91
CA GLY A 105 10.72 -27.89 -7.90
C GLY A 105 11.67 -27.15 -6.94
N PHE A 106 11.23 -26.04 -6.30
CA PHE A 106 12.06 -25.24 -5.40
C PHE A 106 11.76 -25.47 -3.93
N THR A 107 12.79 -25.28 -3.08
CA THR A 107 12.69 -25.36 -1.61
C THR A 107 13.26 -24.10 -0.94
N GLY A 108 12.93 -23.89 0.33
CA GLY A 108 13.53 -22.84 1.17
C GLY A 108 13.32 -21.41 0.64
N ILE A 109 14.39 -20.63 0.59
CA ILE A 109 14.39 -19.20 0.22
C ILE A 109 13.99 -19.00 -1.25
N ASN A 110 14.46 -19.87 -2.14
CA ASN A 110 14.15 -19.81 -3.58
C ASN A 110 12.65 -20.00 -3.83
N ARG A 111 12.01 -20.92 -3.11
CA ARG A 111 10.56 -21.11 -3.21
C ARG A 111 9.80 -19.85 -2.77
N ARG A 112 10.18 -19.24 -1.63
CA ARG A 112 9.55 -17.99 -1.16
C ARG A 112 9.71 -16.86 -2.18
N GLY A 113 10.91 -16.66 -2.73
CA GLY A 113 11.15 -15.65 -3.75
C GLY A 113 10.29 -15.82 -5.00
N ASN A 114 10.11 -17.06 -5.48
CA ASN A 114 9.26 -17.34 -6.64
C ASN A 114 7.76 -17.17 -6.33
N ILE A 115 7.31 -17.47 -5.10
CA ILE A 115 5.94 -17.17 -4.67
C ILE A 115 5.69 -15.66 -4.70
N PHE A 116 6.60 -14.83 -4.19
CA PHE A 116 6.46 -13.37 -4.25
C PHE A 116 6.43 -12.84 -5.70
N LYS A 117 7.26 -13.39 -6.59
CA LYS A 117 7.22 -13.05 -8.02
C LYS A 117 5.87 -13.41 -8.64
N LEU A 118 5.33 -14.58 -8.33
CA LEU A 118 4.01 -15.01 -8.80
C LEU A 118 2.92 -14.05 -8.30
N ILE A 119 2.86 -13.76 -7.01
CA ILE A 119 1.87 -12.85 -6.45
C ILE A 119 1.96 -11.47 -7.11
N THR A 120 3.17 -10.96 -7.34
CA THR A 120 3.38 -9.67 -8.00
C THR A 120 2.89 -9.71 -9.44
N ALA A 121 3.22 -10.75 -10.21
CA ALA A 121 2.77 -10.94 -11.59
C ALA A 121 1.23 -10.97 -11.67
N LEU A 122 0.59 -11.78 -10.83
CA LEU A 122 -0.87 -11.89 -10.80
C LEU A 122 -1.54 -10.56 -10.41
N LYS A 123 -0.98 -9.80 -9.44
CA LYS A 123 -1.47 -8.46 -9.10
C LYS A 123 -1.37 -7.49 -10.29
N GLN A 124 -0.25 -7.52 -11.03
CA GLN A 124 -0.06 -6.67 -12.20
C GLN A 124 -1.06 -7.03 -13.30
N ILE A 125 -1.29 -8.32 -13.57
CA ILE A 125 -2.30 -8.78 -14.53
C ILE A 125 -3.70 -8.32 -14.11
N CYS A 126 -4.06 -8.45 -12.82
CA CYS A 126 -5.35 -7.99 -12.29
C CYS A 126 -5.52 -6.47 -12.35
N ASN A 127 -4.44 -5.70 -12.36
CA ASN A 127 -4.53 -4.26 -12.59
C ASN A 127 -4.77 -3.95 -14.07
N HIS A 128 -3.84 -4.36 -14.93
CA HIS A 128 -3.93 -4.20 -16.38
C HIS A 128 -2.94 -5.14 -17.09
N PRO A 129 -3.31 -5.86 -18.16
CA PRO A 129 -2.41 -6.77 -18.87
C PRO A 129 -1.11 -6.10 -19.34
N TYR A 130 -1.20 -4.87 -19.83
CA TYR A 130 -0.04 -4.10 -20.26
C TYR A 130 1.00 -3.91 -19.14
N GLN A 131 0.57 -3.77 -17.89
CA GLN A 131 1.50 -3.61 -16.76
C GLN A 131 2.43 -4.81 -16.60
N PHE A 132 1.94 -6.01 -16.90
CA PHE A 132 2.71 -7.25 -16.83
C PHE A 132 3.49 -7.53 -18.12
N LEU A 133 2.83 -7.42 -19.27
CA LEU A 133 3.39 -7.76 -20.57
C LEU A 133 4.36 -6.72 -21.13
N LYS A 134 4.26 -5.46 -20.71
CA LYS A 134 4.99 -4.29 -21.24
C LYS A 134 4.74 -4.06 -22.73
N SER A 135 3.70 -4.63 -23.27
CA SER A 135 3.31 -4.55 -24.69
C SER A 135 1.81 -4.76 -24.84
N GLY A 136 1.26 -4.37 -25.98
CA GLY A 136 -0.15 -4.49 -26.31
C GLY A 136 -0.90 -3.16 -26.18
N GLU A 137 -2.22 -3.24 -26.09
CA GLU A 137 -3.07 -2.08 -26.03
C GLU A 137 -3.23 -1.56 -24.59
N MET A 138 -3.23 -0.23 -24.44
CA MET A 138 -3.55 0.46 -23.21
C MET A 138 -4.93 1.09 -23.34
N ASN A 139 -5.98 0.27 -23.20
CA ASN A 139 -7.35 0.75 -23.17
C ASN A 139 -8.09 0.18 -21.96
N LYS A 140 -9.22 0.77 -21.60
CA LYS A 140 -9.98 0.39 -20.41
C LYS A 140 -10.57 -1.02 -20.50
N GLU A 141 -10.96 -1.47 -21.71
CA GLU A 141 -11.62 -2.75 -21.98
C GLU A 141 -10.70 -3.95 -21.68
N MET A 142 -9.38 -3.72 -21.66
CA MET A 142 -8.43 -4.77 -21.30
C MET A 142 -8.46 -5.14 -19.80
N SER A 143 -9.11 -4.33 -18.94
CA SER A 143 -9.16 -4.59 -17.50
C SER A 143 -10.48 -4.16 -16.90
N GLY A 144 -11.24 -5.11 -16.35
CA GLY A 144 -12.48 -4.81 -15.64
C GLY A 144 -12.29 -3.87 -14.44
N LYS A 145 -11.09 -3.87 -13.81
CA LYS A 145 -10.74 -2.88 -12.78
C LYS A 145 -10.59 -1.48 -13.37
N MET A 146 -10.01 -1.38 -14.58
CA MET A 146 -9.86 -0.10 -15.25
C MET A 146 -11.21 0.44 -15.72
N GLU A 147 -12.05 -0.38 -16.31
CA GLU A 147 -13.42 0.02 -16.69
C GLU A 147 -14.16 0.60 -15.50
N LYS A 148 -14.20 -0.13 -14.38
CA LYS A 148 -14.85 0.35 -13.15
C LYS A 148 -14.24 1.64 -12.61
N CYS A 149 -12.91 1.77 -12.68
CA CYS A 149 -12.20 2.99 -12.25
C CYS A 149 -12.61 4.19 -13.10
N ILE A 150 -12.69 4.04 -14.43
CA ILE A 150 -13.08 5.11 -15.35
C ILE A 150 -14.53 5.52 -15.11
N ASP A 151 -15.47 4.56 -14.94
CA ASP A 151 -16.86 4.85 -14.63
C ASP A 151 -17.00 5.70 -13.33
N LEU A 152 -16.23 5.36 -12.30
CA LEU A 152 -16.23 6.11 -11.05
C LEU A 152 -15.63 7.50 -11.24
N VAL A 153 -14.51 7.63 -11.95
CA VAL A 153 -13.86 8.92 -12.23
C VAL A 153 -14.81 9.83 -13.03
N GLN A 154 -15.42 9.29 -14.07
CA GLN A 154 -16.38 10.06 -14.88
C GLN A 154 -17.54 10.56 -14.03
N SER A 155 -18.13 9.68 -13.20
CA SER A 155 -19.21 10.06 -12.28
C SER A 155 -18.84 11.16 -11.29
N ILE A 156 -17.57 11.19 -10.83
CA ILE A 156 -17.05 12.23 -9.94
C ILE A 156 -16.85 13.54 -10.69
N ILE A 157 -16.31 13.49 -11.91
CA ILE A 157 -16.13 14.66 -12.77
C ILE A 157 -17.48 15.30 -13.11
N ASP A 158 -18.49 14.49 -13.48
CA ASP A 158 -19.83 14.97 -13.83
C ASP A 158 -20.52 15.72 -12.65
N ARG A 159 -20.14 15.37 -11.42
CA ARG A 159 -20.59 16.10 -10.20
C ARG A 159 -19.75 17.32 -9.86
N GLY A 160 -18.71 17.60 -10.61
CA GLY A 160 -17.77 18.69 -10.31
C GLY A 160 -16.90 18.44 -9.07
N GLU A 161 -16.75 17.19 -8.64
CA GLU A 161 -15.99 16.79 -7.47
C GLU A 161 -14.54 16.45 -7.85
N LYS A 162 -13.66 16.37 -6.84
CA LYS A 162 -12.26 15.97 -6.99
C LYS A 162 -12.01 14.62 -6.34
N THR A 163 -11.05 13.85 -6.87
CA THR A 163 -10.69 12.54 -6.34
C THR A 163 -9.19 12.34 -6.30
N LEU A 164 -8.75 11.47 -5.38
CA LEU A 164 -7.39 10.98 -5.29
C LEU A 164 -7.38 9.49 -5.59
N ILE A 165 -6.56 9.07 -6.55
CA ILE A 165 -6.41 7.66 -6.93
C ILE A 165 -5.05 7.17 -6.44
N PHE A 166 -5.03 6.12 -5.61
CA PHE A 166 -3.81 5.53 -5.10
C PHE A 166 -3.52 4.20 -5.80
N THR A 167 -2.29 4.05 -6.25
CA THR A 167 -1.81 2.78 -6.81
C THR A 167 -0.47 2.37 -6.19
N GLN A 168 -0.23 1.08 -6.10
CA GLN A 168 1.00 0.53 -5.55
C GLN A 168 2.18 0.62 -6.54
N TYR A 169 1.91 0.69 -7.84
CA TYR A 169 2.90 0.62 -8.90
C TYR A 169 2.94 1.92 -9.69
N LYS A 170 4.14 2.51 -9.83
CA LYS A 170 4.35 3.71 -10.67
C LYS A 170 3.83 3.50 -12.09
N GLU A 171 4.18 2.36 -12.70
CA GLU A 171 3.72 2.03 -14.06
C GLU A 171 2.20 1.96 -14.20
N MET A 172 1.50 1.52 -13.15
CA MET A 172 0.04 1.56 -13.15
C MET A 172 -0.48 3.01 -13.08
N GLY A 173 0.25 3.89 -12.40
CA GLY A 173 -0.03 5.32 -12.42
C GLY A 173 0.12 5.92 -13.83
N ASP A 174 1.19 5.57 -14.54
CA ASP A 174 1.39 5.99 -15.93
C ASP A 174 0.25 5.50 -16.86
N ILE A 175 -0.21 4.25 -16.68
CA ILE A 175 -1.35 3.69 -17.43
C ILE A 175 -2.65 4.41 -17.08
N LEU A 176 -2.92 4.66 -15.79
CA LEU A 176 -4.08 5.40 -15.32
C LEU A 176 -4.14 6.81 -15.90
N CYS A 177 -3.04 7.56 -15.84
CA CYS A 177 -2.97 8.91 -16.41
C CYS A 177 -3.34 8.89 -17.89
N LYS A 178 -2.75 7.98 -18.67
CA LYS A 178 -3.00 7.89 -20.11
C LYS A 178 -4.48 7.57 -20.41
N ILE A 179 -5.04 6.55 -19.73
CA ILE A 179 -6.43 6.14 -20.01
C ILE A 179 -7.42 7.20 -19.52
N ILE A 180 -7.20 7.82 -18.35
CA ILE A 180 -8.07 8.90 -17.84
C ILE A 180 -8.04 10.10 -18.79
N SER A 181 -6.85 10.50 -19.28
CA SER A 181 -6.76 11.61 -20.26
C SER A 181 -7.54 11.31 -21.52
N GLN A 182 -7.49 10.08 -22.02
CA GLN A 182 -8.20 9.67 -23.23
C GLN A 182 -9.72 9.55 -23.04
N GLU A 183 -10.17 8.97 -21.93
CA GLU A 183 -11.58 8.64 -21.69
C GLU A 183 -12.38 9.80 -21.07
N CYS A 184 -11.74 10.55 -20.18
CA CYS A 184 -12.41 11.60 -19.40
C CYS A 184 -12.04 13.03 -19.86
N ASN A 185 -11.18 13.18 -20.87
CA ASN A 185 -10.70 14.46 -21.39
C ASN A 185 -10.18 15.38 -20.27
N THR A 186 -9.44 14.78 -19.31
CA THR A 186 -8.89 15.46 -18.13
C THR A 186 -7.44 15.01 -17.92
N GLU A 187 -6.54 15.96 -17.67
CA GLU A 187 -5.13 15.67 -17.40
C GLU A 187 -4.92 15.39 -15.90
N PRO A 188 -4.69 14.14 -15.47
CA PRO A 188 -4.45 13.82 -14.07
C PRO A 188 -3.06 14.28 -13.62
N LEU A 189 -2.98 14.88 -12.45
CA LEU A 189 -1.70 15.11 -11.78
C LEU A 189 -1.16 13.79 -11.20
N PHE A 190 0.09 13.47 -11.46
CA PHE A 190 0.68 12.21 -11.01
C PHE A 190 1.87 12.43 -10.07
N PHE A 191 1.63 12.23 -8.78
CA PHE A 191 2.65 12.30 -7.75
C PHE A 191 3.30 10.93 -7.51
N HIS A 192 4.61 10.82 -7.68
CA HIS A 192 5.35 9.56 -7.50
C HIS A 192 6.77 9.76 -6.97
N GLY A 193 7.39 8.65 -6.50
CA GLY A 193 8.68 8.69 -5.82
C GLY A 193 9.89 9.15 -6.65
N SER A 194 9.80 9.11 -7.99
CA SER A 194 10.90 9.56 -8.87
C SER A 194 10.88 11.07 -9.17
N LEU A 195 9.86 11.81 -8.69
CA LEU A 195 9.81 13.27 -8.83
C LEU A 195 10.84 13.93 -7.92
N THR A 196 11.52 14.94 -8.44
CA THR A 196 12.38 15.82 -7.64
C THR A 196 11.56 16.74 -6.74
N VAL A 197 12.20 17.35 -5.73
CA VAL A 197 11.51 18.25 -4.81
C VAL A 197 10.80 19.40 -5.55
N PRO A 198 11.47 20.15 -6.47
CA PRO A 198 10.79 21.20 -7.24
C PRO A 198 9.57 20.69 -8.02
N GLN A 199 9.68 19.53 -8.68
CA GLN A 199 8.55 18.94 -9.42
C GLN A 199 7.36 18.58 -8.54
N ARG A 200 7.61 18.24 -7.25
CA ARG A 200 6.53 17.94 -6.29
C ARG A 200 5.84 19.19 -5.78
N GLU A 201 6.57 20.31 -5.73
CA GLU A 201 6.05 21.61 -5.29
C GLU A 201 5.22 22.28 -6.38
N GLU A 202 5.49 21.94 -7.66
CA GLU A 202 4.76 22.46 -8.82
C GLU A 202 3.43 21.75 -9.07
N LEU A 203 3.26 20.50 -8.60
CA LEU A 203 2.04 19.70 -8.70
C LEU A 203 0.99 20.11 -7.67
#